data_603b72427fe9430eced41dee03624644
#
_entry.id   603b72427fe9430eced41dee03624644
#
_cell.length_a   1.000
_cell.length_b   1.000
_cell.length_c   1.000
_cell.angle_alpha   90.00
_cell.angle_beta   90.00
_cell.angle_gamma   90.00
#
_symmetry.space_group_name_H-M   'P 1'
#
loop_
_entity.id
_entity.type
_entity.pdbx_description
1 polymer ?
#
loop_
_entity_poly.entity_id
_entity_poly.type
_entity_poly.pdbx_seq_one_letter_code
_entity_poly.pdbx_strand_id
1 'polypeptide(L)'
;MKNNKKEKNNTIKNNIYMLKFIFKHTPFMAFGYLFFDVLANLPWTLSNVVLLKYIIDVATEGRDYYRVAVALGLFVVFVVITNLLTTLFYEISMPKQKEKLYFAVYKTIYQKAAKMDYEAYDNPEFYNDLVLAMNSMNSRAYSVLADIQEVLTNVISVLTIGAVIVSIDPICLLFVMVCVGIMTPIGRLIAKVNVERTEAMTPLDRKNLYFSRVFYLQDYAKELRLSRAGEMVERRYNQNIFDRIKTISPYLSKQWKLYFCQESLPMTLLIYLGITLLMGYKALVTKEVTMGDFAATFNGATSISTSVFA
;
A
#
# COMPACT_ATOMS: atom_id res chain seq x y z
N MET A 1 18.18 34.56 -19.35
CA MET A 1 18.66 33.33 -18.72
C MET A 1 18.60 33.49 -17.20
N LYS A 2 17.48 33.15 -16.57
CA LYS A 2 17.35 33.08 -15.11
C LYS A 2 17.41 31.59 -14.73
N ASN A 3 18.38 31.25 -13.90
CA ASN A 3 18.58 29.94 -13.28
C ASN A 3 17.29 29.46 -12.60
N ASN A 4 16.55 28.56 -13.22
CA ASN A 4 15.55 27.75 -12.54
C ASN A 4 16.30 26.75 -11.64
N LYS A 5 16.64 27.16 -10.42
CA LYS A 5 16.86 26.22 -9.34
C LYS A 5 15.52 25.50 -9.15
N LYS A 6 15.38 24.28 -9.73
CA LYS A 6 14.37 23.32 -9.29
C LYS A 6 14.52 23.24 -7.78
N GLU A 7 13.61 23.86 -7.04
CA GLU A 7 13.51 23.61 -5.61
C GLU A 7 13.45 22.12 -5.41
N LYS A 8 14.45 21.59 -4.71
CA LYS A 8 14.55 20.18 -4.38
C LYS A 8 13.26 19.85 -3.61
N ASN A 9 12.29 19.23 -4.28
CA ASN A 9 11.01 18.88 -3.70
C ASN A 9 11.27 18.04 -2.45
N ASN A 10 11.11 18.65 -1.29
CA ASN A 10 11.36 18.03 -0.02
C ASN A 10 10.12 17.21 0.34
N THR A 11 10.02 15.99 -0.24
CA THR A 11 8.88 15.07 -0.12
C THR A 11 8.41 14.95 1.33
N ILE A 12 9.37 14.85 2.27
CA ILE A 12 9.06 14.77 3.69
C ILE A 12 8.35 16.03 4.19
N LYS A 13 8.82 17.22 3.81
CA LYS A 13 8.20 18.49 4.22
C LYS A 13 6.77 18.62 3.66
N ASN A 14 6.56 18.19 2.43
CA ASN A 14 5.26 18.21 1.78
C ASN A 14 4.27 17.23 2.44
N ASN A 15 4.73 16.02 2.77
CA ASN A 15 3.91 15.05 3.49
C ASN A 15 3.56 15.53 4.90
N ILE A 16 4.50 16.10 5.64
CA ILE A 16 4.24 16.70 6.96
C ILE A 16 3.23 17.86 6.86
N TYR A 17 3.36 18.72 5.83
CA TYR A 17 2.40 19.78 5.60
C TYR A 17 0.99 19.23 5.36
N MET A 18 0.87 18.22 4.49
CA MET A 18 -0.42 17.58 4.18
C MET A 18 -1.02 16.89 5.41
N LEU A 19 -0.22 16.20 6.20
CA LEU A 19 -0.68 15.63 7.48
C LEU A 19 -1.22 16.69 8.44
N LYS A 20 -0.48 17.77 8.67
CA LYS A 20 -0.94 18.89 9.51
C LYS A 20 -2.26 19.46 8.98
N PHE A 21 -2.41 19.54 7.66
CA PHE A 21 -3.63 20.01 7.02
C PHE A 21 -4.81 19.05 7.31
N ILE A 22 -4.61 17.74 7.17
CA ILE A 22 -5.61 16.70 7.44
C ILE A 22 -6.01 16.73 8.92
N PHE A 23 -5.05 16.74 9.84
CA PHE A 23 -5.33 16.82 11.28
C PHE A 23 -6.07 18.10 11.68
N LYS A 24 -5.82 19.21 11.01
CA LYS A 24 -6.50 20.48 11.27
C LYS A 24 -7.97 20.46 10.82
N HIS A 25 -8.27 19.87 9.65
CA HIS A 25 -9.60 19.95 9.05
C HIS A 25 -10.47 18.72 9.30
N THR A 26 -9.85 17.54 9.45
CA THR A 26 -10.54 16.26 9.65
C THR A 26 -9.83 15.40 10.71
N PRO A 27 -9.73 15.87 11.98
CA PRO A 27 -9.04 15.12 13.04
C PRO A 27 -9.67 13.75 13.29
N PHE A 28 -11.00 13.68 13.25
CA PHE A 28 -11.73 12.41 13.42
C PHE A 28 -11.39 11.37 12.35
N MET A 29 -11.17 11.81 11.09
CA MET A 29 -10.71 10.93 10.03
C MET A 29 -9.29 10.41 10.32
N ALA A 30 -8.37 11.32 10.68
CA ALA A 30 -6.98 10.97 10.89
C ALA A 30 -6.80 9.95 12.04
N PHE A 31 -7.35 10.26 13.22
CA PHE A 31 -7.28 9.35 14.37
C PHE A 31 -8.12 8.08 14.18
N GLY A 32 -9.34 8.23 13.65
CA GLY A 32 -10.23 7.09 13.42
C GLY A 32 -9.63 6.11 12.41
N TYR A 33 -9.04 6.61 11.33
CA TYR A 33 -8.42 5.76 10.33
C TYR A 33 -7.28 4.92 10.92
N LEU A 34 -6.39 5.55 11.69
CA LEU A 34 -5.30 4.85 12.40
C LEU A 34 -5.82 3.81 13.39
N PHE A 35 -6.80 4.17 14.20
CA PHE A 35 -7.36 3.28 15.22
C PHE A 35 -8.12 2.08 14.63
N PHE A 36 -9.03 2.35 13.69
CA PHE A 36 -9.87 1.29 13.11
C PHE A 36 -9.10 0.36 12.19
N ASP A 37 -8.00 0.81 11.59
CA ASP A 37 -7.15 -0.07 10.80
C ASP A 37 -6.38 -1.05 11.67
N VAL A 38 -5.78 -0.58 12.77
CA VAL A 38 -5.17 -1.49 13.75
C VAL A 38 -6.21 -2.47 14.28
N LEU A 39 -7.42 -2.00 14.61
CA LEU A 39 -8.51 -2.85 15.07
C LEU A 39 -8.95 -3.89 14.04
N ALA A 40 -8.97 -3.53 12.75
CA ALA A 40 -9.31 -4.43 11.65
C ALA A 40 -8.28 -5.56 11.44
N ASN A 41 -6.99 -5.27 11.72
CA ASN A 41 -5.90 -6.23 11.57
C ASN A 41 -5.71 -7.15 12.79
N LEU A 42 -6.24 -6.77 13.97
CA LEU A 42 -6.13 -7.58 15.18
C LEU A 42 -6.70 -9.01 15.04
N PRO A 43 -7.91 -9.24 14.46
CA PRO A 43 -8.45 -10.58 14.31
C PRO A 43 -7.54 -11.51 13.50
N TRP A 44 -6.94 -10.99 12.44
CA TRP A 44 -6.01 -11.75 11.59
C TRP A 44 -4.77 -12.18 12.39
N THR A 45 -4.14 -11.26 13.08
CA THR A 45 -2.93 -11.53 13.88
C THR A 45 -3.21 -12.51 15.00
N LEU A 46 -4.32 -12.30 15.74
CA LEU A 46 -4.70 -13.18 16.84
C LEU A 46 -5.08 -14.59 16.37
N SER A 47 -5.79 -14.73 15.24
CA SER A 47 -6.18 -16.05 14.73
C SER A 47 -4.99 -16.87 14.26
N ASN A 48 -4.07 -16.26 13.50
CA ASN A 48 -2.98 -16.99 12.86
C ASN A 48 -1.81 -17.29 13.80
N VAL A 49 -1.65 -16.54 14.87
CA VAL A 49 -0.51 -16.74 15.78
C VAL A 49 -0.99 -17.29 17.13
N VAL A 50 -1.91 -16.59 17.80
CA VAL A 50 -2.27 -16.93 19.18
C VAL A 50 -3.30 -18.05 19.27
N LEU A 51 -4.41 -17.89 18.53
CA LEU A 51 -5.50 -18.86 18.57
C LEU A 51 -5.09 -20.21 17.97
N LEU A 52 -4.39 -20.18 16.84
CA LEU A 52 -3.91 -21.39 16.18
C LEU A 52 -2.94 -22.16 17.09
N LYS A 53 -1.99 -21.47 17.73
CA LYS A 53 -1.11 -22.08 18.75
C LYS A 53 -1.93 -22.76 19.84
N TYR A 54 -2.88 -22.02 20.45
CA TYR A 54 -3.71 -22.54 21.53
C TYR A 54 -4.49 -23.79 21.13
N ILE A 55 -5.10 -23.80 19.93
CA ILE A 55 -5.88 -24.93 19.42
C ILE A 55 -4.97 -26.17 19.24
N ILE A 56 -3.82 -25.98 18.62
CA ILE A 56 -2.90 -27.08 18.35
C ILE A 56 -2.34 -27.65 19.67
N ASP A 57 -1.95 -26.79 20.62
CA ASP A 57 -1.42 -27.26 21.92
C ASP A 57 -2.46 -28.04 22.71
N VAL A 58 -3.71 -27.55 22.77
CA VAL A 58 -4.80 -28.28 23.45
C VAL A 58 -5.13 -29.61 22.75
N ALA A 59 -5.10 -29.64 21.40
CA ALA A 59 -5.35 -30.86 20.65
C ALA A 59 -4.26 -31.91 20.83
N THR A 60 -3.00 -31.49 20.90
CA THR A 60 -1.85 -32.40 21.09
C THR A 60 -1.72 -32.92 22.53
N GLU A 61 -2.13 -32.13 23.52
CA GLU A 61 -2.12 -32.52 24.93
C GLU A 61 -3.35 -33.36 25.34
N GLY A 62 -4.29 -33.60 24.42
CA GLY A 62 -5.48 -34.43 24.67
C GLY A 62 -6.47 -33.79 25.66
N ARG A 63 -6.44 -32.46 25.82
CA ARG A 63 -7.29 -31.69 26.75
C ARG A 63 -8.69 -31.45 26.18
N ASP A 64 -9.62 -31.11 27.09
CA ASP A 64 -11.05 -30.95 26.82
C ASP A 64 -11.38 -30.12 25.57
N TYR A 65 -12.08 -30.74 24.62
CA TYR A 65 -12.68 -30.08 23.46
C TYR A 65 -13.55 -28.85 23.86
N TYR A 66 -14.18 -28.91 25.03
CA TYR A 66 -15.00 -27.81 25.56
C TYR A 66 -14.23 -26.49 25.67
N ARG A 67 -12.96 -26.52 26.12
CA ARG A 67 -12.11 -25.31 26.22
C ARG A 67 -11.82 -24.71 24.85
N VAL A 68 -11.56 -25.54 23.85
CA VAL A 68 -11.36 -25.07 22.46
C VAL A 68 -12.63 -24.44 21.93
N ALA A 69 -13.79 -25.08 22.14
CA ALA A 69 -15.08 -24.57 21.69
C ALA A 69 -15.42 -23.21 22.32
N VAL A 70 -15.15 -23.04 23.62
CA VAL A 70 -15.36 -21.75 24.32
C VAL A 70 -14.40 -20.69 23.77
N ALA A 71 -13.13 -21.00 23.60
CA ALA A 71 -12.15 -20.04 23.04
C ALA A 71 -12.53 -19.59 21.63
N LEU A 72 -12.93 -20.53 20.78
CA LEU A 72 -13.45 -20.24 19.44
C LEU A 72 -14.72 -19.39 19.46
N GLY A 73 -15.67 -19.71 20.36
CA GLY A 73 -16.89 -18.93 20.54
C GLY A 73 -16.62 -17.47 20.93
N LEU A 74 -15.73 -17.27 21.91
CA LEU A 74 -15.30 -15.92 22.33
C LEU A 74 -14.57 -15.18 21.18
N PHE A 75 -13.72 -15.88 20.45
CA PHE A 75 -13.03 -15.30 19.31
C PHE A 75 -13.98 -14.89 18.19
N VAL A 76 -14.98 -15.70 17.85
CA VAL A 76 -16.01 -15.35 16.86
C VAL A 76 -16.78 -14.10 17.29
N VAL A 77 -17.18 -14.00 18.55
CA VAL A 77 -17.85 -12.80 19.09
C VAL A 77 -16.94 -11.58 18.95
N PHE A 78 -15.67 -11.71 19.31
CA PHE A 78 -14.67 -10.65 19.13
C PHE A 78 -14.54 -10.21 17.66
N VAL A 79 -14.42 -11.14 16.72
CA VAL A 79 -14.34 -10.87 15.27
C VAL A 79 -15.60 -10.15 14.77
N VAL A 80 -16.78 -10.60 15.18
CA VAL A 80 -18.05 -9.96 14.79
C VAL A 80 -18.12 -8.52 15.29
N ILE A 81 -17.75 -8.27 16.56
CA ILE A 81 -17.76 -6.92 17.13
C ILE A 81 -16.74 -6.02 16.41
N THR A 82 -15.52 -6.49 16.21
CA THR A 82 -14.48 -5.69 15.52
C THR A 82 -14.89 -5.39 14.08
N ASN A 83 -15.39 -6.36 13.33
CA ASN A 83 -15.87 -6.15 11.97
C ASN A 83 -17.06 -5.19 11.91
N LEU A 84 -18.00 -5.28 12.85
CA LEU A 84 -19.11 -4.34 12.92
C LEU A 84 -18.62 -2.90 13.11
N LEU A 85 -17.74 -2.67 14.08
CA LEU A 85 -17.20 -1.35 14.39
C LEU A 85 -16.39 -0.77 13.23
N THR A 86 -15.53 -1.59 12.62
CA THR A 86 -14.69 -1.17 11.47
C THR A 86 -15.55 -0.88 10.24
N THR A 87 -16.53 -1.72 9.93
CA THR A 87 -17.47 -1.51 8.81
C THR A 87 -18.27 -0.24 8.99
N LEU A 88 -18.82 0.02 10.19
CA LEU A 88 -19.53 1.26 10.49
C LEU A 88 -18.63 2.49 10.27
N PHE A 89 -17.38 2.40 10.66
CA PHE A 89 -16.44 3.50 10.43
C PHE A 89 -16.14 3.69 8.95
N TYR A 90 -15.76 2.63 8.23
CA TYR A 90 -15.33 2.72 6.83
C TYR A 90 -16.47 3.03 5.86
N GLU A 91 -17.67 2.49 6.10
CA GLU A 91 -18.80 2.68 5.18
C GLU A 91 -19.64 3.93 5.48
N ILE A 92 -19.67 4.40 6.73
CA ILE A 92 -20.52 5.53 7.10
C ILE A 92 -19.70 6.78 7.43
N SER A 93 -18.67 6.65 8.28
CA SER A 93 -17.93 7.81 8.78
C SER A 93 -16.88 8.28 7.78
N MET A 94 -16.13 7.35 7.21
CA MET A 94 -15.00 7.65 6.35
C MET A 94 -15.38 8.41 5.06
N PRO A 95 -16.44 8.04 4.29
CA PRO A 95 -16.86 8.79 3.11
C PRO A 95 -17.23 10.25 3.45
N LYS A 96 -17.98 10.46 4.55
CA LYS A 96 -18.34 11.82 5.00
C LYS A 96 -17.12 12.67 5.35
N GLN A 97 -16.11 12.07 5.96
CA GLN A 97 -14.88 12.78 6.32
C GLN A 97 -13.99 13.04 5.08
N LYS A 98 -13.98 12.13 4.11
CA LYS A 98 -13.30 12.36 2.82
C LYS A 98 -13.87 13.57 2.09
N GLU A 99 -15.19 13.70 2.02
CA GLU A 99 -15.84 14.87 1.42
C GLU A 99 -15.47 16.17 2.13
N LYS A 100 -15.43 16.16 3.49
CA LYS A 100 -14.96 17.33 4.25
C LYS A 100 -13.52 17.70 3.93
N LEU A 101 -12.64 16.70 3.81
CA LEU A 101 -11.24 16.92 3.44
C LEU A 101 -11.13 17.51 2.03
N TYR A 102 -11.84 16.95 1.06
CA TYR A 102 -11.86 17.45 -0.32
C TYR A 102 -12.34 18.88 -0.37
N PHE A 103 -13.45 19.19 0.30
CA PHE A 103 -13.94 20.56 0.40
C PHE A 103 -12.90 21.53 0.99
N ALA A 104 -12.19 21.15 2.04
CA ALA A 104 -11.15 21.97 2.64
C ALA A 104 -9.98 22.23 1.69
N VAL A 105 -9.55 21.20 0.93
CA VAL A 105 -8.49 21.31 -0.08
C VAL A 105 -8.96 22.21 -1.24
N TYR A 106 -10.14 21.98 -1.79
CA TYR A 106 -10.74 22.81 -2.85
C TYR A 106 -10.81 24.28 -2.43
N LYS A 107 -11.37 24.54 -1.24
CA LYS A 107 -11.48 25.90 -0.68
C LYS A 107 -10.12 26.59 -0.61
N THR A 108 -9.09 25.85 -0.17
CA THR A 108 -7.73 26.41 -0.05
C THR A 108 -7.13 26.75 -1.43
N ILE A 109 -7.33 25.87 -2.42
CA ILE A 109 -6.83 26.12 -3.79
C ILE A 109 -7.58 27.27 -4.44
N TYR A 110 -8.92 27.31 -4.35
CA TYR A 110 -9.70 28.41 -4.90
C TYR A 110 -9.36 29.76 -4.26
N GLN A 111 -9.17 29.79 -2.94
CA GLN A 111 -8.77 31.03 -2.26
C GLN A 111 -7.38 31.50 -2.68
N LYS A 112 -6.46 30.59 -3.00
CA LYS A 112 -5.15 30.96 -3.56
C LYS A 112 -5.28 31.42 -5.01
N ALA A 113 -6.02 30.70 -5.84
CA ALA A 113 -6.24 31.06 -7.24
C ALA A 113 -6.90 32.42 -7.38
N ALA A 114 -7.92 32.73 -6.56
CA ALA A 114 -8.61 34.03 -6.56
C ALA A 114 -7.74 35.23 -6.12
N LYS A 115 -6.60 34.97 -5.45
CA LYS A 115 -5.65 36.02 -5.00
C LYS A 115 -4.46 36.18 -5.93
N MET A 116 -4.37 35.37 -6.99
CA MET A 116 -3.26 35.43 -7.93
C MET A 116 -3.47 36.53 -8.97
N ASP A 117 -2.37 37.11 -9.39
CA ASP A 117 -2.38 38.10 -10.45
C ASP A 117 -2.79 37.45 -11.78
N TYR A 118 -3.52 38.21 -12.59
CA TYR A 118 -4.01 37.72 -13.88
C TYR A 118 -2.87 37.26 -14.81
N GLU A 119 -1.73 37.97 -14.76
CA GLU A 119 -0.51 37.64 -15.49
C GLU A 119 0.02 36.21 -15.21
N ALA A 120 -0.26 35.65 -14.03
CA ALA A 120 0.12 34.29 -13.70
C ALA A 120 -0.62 33.23 -14.55
N TYR A 121 -1.86 33.52 -14.96
CA TYR A 121 -2.65 32.62 -15.81
C TYR A 121 -2.18 32.57 -17.26
N ASP A 122 -1.45 33.61 -17.72
CA ASP A 122 -0.83 33.63 -19.06
C ASP A 122 0.47 32.82 -19.08
N ASN A 123 0.99 32.40 -17.91
CA ASN A 123 2.16 31.53 -17.83
C ASN A 123 1.74 30.06 -18.00
N PRO A 124 2.15 29.35 -19.10
CA PRO A 124 1.78 27.96 -19.35
C PRO A 124 2.25 26.99 -18.26
N GLU A 125 3.41 27.24 -17.62
CA GLU A 125 3.91 26.37 -16.53
C GLU A 125 3.01 26.47 -15.31
N PHE A 126 2.63 27.68 -14.91
CA PHE A 126 1.71 27.91 -13.79
C PHE A 126 0.33 27.28 -14.05
N TYR A 127 -0.21 27.49 -15.25
CA TYR A 127 -1.51 26.92 -15.62
C TYR A 127 -1.50 25.38 -15.58
N ASN A 128 -0.44 24.76 -16.10
CA ASN A 128 -0.26 23.32 -16.03
C ASN A 128 -0.17 22.80 -14.59
N ASP A 129 0.56 23.52 -13.72
CA ASP A 129 0.68 23.15 -12.30
C ASP A 129 -0.66 23.30 -11.57
N LEU A 130 -1.43 24.33 -11.87
CA LEU A 130 -2.77 24.53 -11.31
C LEU A 130 -3.73 23.41 -11.73
N VAL A 131 -3.76 23.08 -13.02
CA VAL A 131 -4.58 21.97 -13.55
C VAL A 131 -4.14 20.64 -12.96
N LEU A 132 -2.84 20.38 -12.83
CA LEU A 132 -2.31 19.17 -12.19
C LEU A 132 -2.71 19.10 -10.70
N ALA A 133 -2.62 20.21 -9.99
CA ALA A 133 -3.05 20.30 -8.60
C ALA A 133 -4.56 20.00 -8.48
N MET A 134 -5.39 20.60 -9.32
CA MET A 134 -6.84 20.36 -9.33
C MET A 134 -7.20 18.89 -9.65
N ASN A 135 -6.55 18.29 -10.63
CA ASN A 135 -6.82 16.89 -11.01
C ASN A 135 -6.34 15.88 -9.97
N SER A 136 -5.30 16.21 -9.21
CA SER A 136 -4.67 15.30 -8.25
C SER A 136 -5.21 15.43 -6.83
N MET A 137 -5.99 16.47 -6.52
CA MET A 137 -6.31 16.79 -5.12
C MET A 137 -7.20 15.74 -4.44
N ASN A 138 -8.10 15.10 -5.19
CA ASN A 138 -9.00 14.09 -4.63
C ASN A 138 -8.29 12.80 -4.21
N SER A 139 -7.20 12.45 -4.89
CA SER A 139 -6.47 11.21 -4.60
C SER A 139 -5.26 11.45 -3.68
N ARG A 140 -4.43 12.45 -3.96
CA ARG A 140 -3.17 12.64 -3.26
C ARG A 140 -3.31 13.05 -1.80
N ALA A 141 -4.34 13.84 -1.45
CA ALA A 141 -4.55 14.24 -0.07
C ALA A 141 -4.88 13.04 0.82
N TYR A 142 -5.66 12.11 0.30
CA TYR A 142 -6.03 10.88 1.00
C TYR A 142 -4.89 9.85 0.99
N SER A 143 -4.17 9.68 -0.14
CA SER A 143 -3.09 8.69 -0.23
C SER A 143 -1.98 8.92 0.80
N VAL A 144 -1.60 10.17 1.08
CA VAL A 144 -0.61 10.47 2.13
C VAL A 144 -1.03 9.93 3.50
N LEU A 145 -2.32 10.05 3.85
CA LEU A 145 -2.82 9.48 5.10
C LEU A 145 -2.83 7.95 5.06
N ALA A 146 -3.25 7.37 3.93
CA ALA A 146 -3.29 5.93 3.73
C ALA A 146 -1.88 5.30 3.81
N ASP A 147 -0.90 5.88 3.13
CA ASP A 147 0.49 5.39 3.14
C ASP A 147 1.09 5.42 4.56
N ILE A 148 0.83 6.48 5.34
CA ILE A 148 1.34 6.59 6.71
C ILE A 148 0.64 5.60 7.64
N GLN A 149 -0.65 5.44 7.48
CA GLN A 149 -1.42 4.47 8.24
C GLN A 149 -0.92 3.04 7.97
N GLU A 150 -0.70 2.67 6.71
CA GLU A 150 -0.16 1.38 6.32
C GLU A 150 1.20 1.11 7.00
N VAL A 151 2.11 2.08 6.97
CA VAL A 151 3.41 1.98 7.67
C VAL A 151 3.22 1.78 9.17
N LEU A 152 2.33 2.54 9.82
CA LEU A 152 2.09 2.42 11.26
C LEU A 152 1.49 1.06 11.64
N THR A 153 0.52 0.58 10.87
CA THR A 153 -0.10 -0.74 11.07
C THR A 153 0.90 -1.87 10.90
N ASN A 154 1.75 -1.78 9.87
CA ASN A 154 2.81 -2.76 9.64
C ASN A 154 3.86 -2.75 10.77
N VAL A 155 4.26 -1.58 11.27
CA VAL A 155 5.16 -1.48 12.43
C VAL A 155 4.54 -2.11 13.69
N ILE A 156 3.27 -1.83 13.97
CA ILE A 156 2.58 -2.44 15.11
C ILE A 156 2.49 -3.96 14.96
N SER A 157 2.15 -4.44 13.77
CA SER A 157 2.08 -5.88 13.46
C SER A 157 3.45 -6.56 13.66
N VAL A 158 4.51 -5.97 13.13
CA VAL A 158 5.89 -6.49 13.29
C VAL A 158 6.30 -6.54 14.76
N LEU A 159 6.00 -5.50 15.54
CA LEU A 159 6.32 -5.47 16.97
C LEU A 159 5.52 -6.51 17.76
N THR A 160 4.22 -6.64 17.47
CA THR A 160 3.34 -7.58 18.17
C THR A 160 3.73 -9.03 17.87
N ILE A 161 3.85 -9.38 16.59
CA ILE A 161 4.21 -10.73 16.15
C ILE A 161 5.66 -11.05 16.54
N GLY A 162 6.56 -10.07 16.39
CA GLY A 162 7.97 -10.21 16.79
C GLY A 162 8.12 -10.52 18.28
N ALA A 163 7.34 -9.87 19.15
CA ALA A 163 7.33 -10.17 20.58
C ALA A 163 6.89 -11.62 20.87
N VAL A 164 5.89 -12.13 20.14
CA VAL A 164 5.45 -13.53 20.27
C VAL A 164 6.56 -14.49 19.80
N ILE A 165 7.19 -14.23 18.65
CA ILE A 165 8.28 -15.09 18.15
C ILE A 165 9.46 -15.12 19.12
N VAL A 166 9.85 -13.98 19.68
CA VAL A 166 10.95 -13.89 20.67
C VAL A 166 10.62 -14.68 21.95
N SER A 167 9.36 -14.68 22.36
CA SER A 167 8.91 -15.44 23.53
C SER A 167 8.96 -16.96 23.34
N ILE A 168 8.92 -17.43 22.09
CA ILE A 168 8.99 -18.84 21.74
C ILE A 168 10.47 -19.23 21.47
N ASP A 169 11.09 -18.58 20.48
CA ASP A 169 12.48 -18.83 20.12
C ASP A 169 13.12 -17.60 19.44
N PRO A 170 14.09 -16.94 20.10
CA PRO A 170 14.73 -15.75 19.54
C PRO A 170 15.55 -16.03 18.27
N ILE A 171 15.99 -17.28 18.03
CA ILE A 171 16.73 -17.65 16.81
C ILE A 171 15.84 -17.47 15.58
N CYS A 172 14.54 -17.74 15.67
CA CYS A 172 13.61 -17.55 14.57
C CYS A 172 13.51 -16.09 14.16
N LEU A 173 13.60 -15.14 15.10
CA LEU A 173 13.63 -13.72 14.77
C LEU A 173 14.87 -13.36 13.94
N LEU A 174 16.02 -14.01 14.20
CA LEU A 174 17.24 -13.78 13.42
C LEU A 174 17.02 -14.18 11.94
N PHE A 175 16.37 -15.31 11.67
CA PHE A 175 16.00 -15.69 10.29
C PHE A 175 15.13 -14.65 9.61
N VAL A 176 14.12 -14.11 10.31
CA VAL A 176 13.26 -13.05 9.81
C VAL A 176 14.07 -11.78 9.53
N MET A 177 14.95 -11.37 10.45
CA MET A 177 15.79 -10.17 10.27
C MET A 177 16.74 -10.29 9.08
N VAL A 178 17.34 -11.47 8.86
CA VAL A 178 18.19 -11.72 7.70
C VAL A 178 17.35 -11.68 6.41
N CYS A 179 16.16 -12.28 6.42
CA CYS A 179 15.23 -12.24 5.30
C CYS A 179 14.90 -10.79 4.91
N VAL A 180 14.44 -9.97 5.85
CA VAL A 180 14.14 -8.54 5.67
C VAL A 180 15.36 -7.76 5.19
N GLY A 181 16.54 -8.05 5.75
CA GLY A 181 17.81 -7.43 5.36
C GLY A 181 18.19 -7.69 3.90
N ILE A 182 17.89 -8.87 3.36
CA ILE A 182 18.11 -9.21 1.95
C ILE A 182 17.05 -8.54 1.05
N MET A 183 15.78 -8.55 1.48
CA MET A 183 14.67 -8.04 0.68
C MET A 183 14.70 -6.52 0.53
N THR A 184 15.11 -5.78 1.57
CA THR A 184 15.08 -4.29 1.58
C THR A 184 15.89 -3.63 0.45
N PRO A 185 17.16 -4.00 0.16
CA PRO A 185 17.91 -3.39 -0.93
C PRO A 185 17.30 -3.71 -2.31
N ILE A 186 16.72 -4.89 -2.48
CA ILE A 186 16.06 -5.29 -3.73
C ILE A 186 14.80 -4.44 -3.91
N GLY A 187 14.02 -4.20 -2.86
CA GLY A 187 12.85 -3.32 -2.89
C GLY A 187 13.18 -1.88 -3.32
N ARG A 188 14.32 -1.34 -2.88
CA ARG A 188 14.81 -0.03 -3.36
C ARG A 188 15.13 -0.04 -4.85
N LEU A 189 15.68 -1.14 -5.38
CA LEU A 189 15.93 -1.27 -6.82
C LEU A 189 14.61 -1.35 -7.60
N ILE A 190 13.61 -2.06 -7.08
CA ILE A 190 12.27 -2.13 -7.68
C ILE A 190 11.64 -0.73 -7.71
N ALA A 191 11.68 0.01 -6.59
CA ALA A 191 11.18 1.37 -6.52
C ALA A 191 11.85 2.28 -7.56
N LYS A 192 13.18 2.19 -7.73
CA LYS A 192 13.92 2.94 -8.75
C LYS A 192 13.45 2.59 -10.16
N VAL A 193 13.29 1.30 -10.48
CA VAL A 193 12.80 0.85 -11.79
C VAL A 193 11.36 1.32 -12.04
N ASN A 194 10.52 1.39 -11.01
CA ASN A 194 9.17 1.92 -11.08
C ASN A 194 9.15 3.42 -11.44
N VAL A 195 10.04 4.21 -10.84
CA VAL A 195 10.18 5.64 -11.16
C VAL A 195 10.64 5.82 -12.60
N GLU A 196 11.72 5.13 -13.03
CA GLU A 196 12.23 5.17 -14.39
C GLU A 196 11.15 4.79 -15.42
N ARG A 197 10.36 3.74 -15.14
CA ARG A 197 9.23 3.33 -15.97
C ARG A 197 8.17 4.42 -16.06
N THR A 198 7.79 5.04 -14.94
CA THR A 198 6.77 6.07 -14.90
C THR A 198 7.21 7.31 -15.69
N GLU A 199 8.47 7.71 -15.56
CA GLU A 199 9.04 8.83 -16.32
C GLU A 199 9.05 8.54 -17.83
N ALA A 200 9.45 7.34 -18.25
CA ALA A 200 9.46 6.93 -19.64
C ALA A 200 8.05 6.82 -20.25
N MET A 201 7.04 6.44 -19.45
CA MET A 201 5.65 6.30 -19.91
C MET A 201 4.90 7.62 -19.96
N THR A 202 5.25 8.61 -19.14
CA THR A 202 4.55 9.90 -19.02
C THR A 202 4.28 10.60 -20.37
N PRO A 203 5.24 10.73 -21.32
CA PRO A 203 4.98 11.37 -22.61
C PRO A 203 3.99 10.59 -23.48
N LEU A 204 4.00 9.25 -23.38
CA LEU A 204 3.08 8.38 -24.11
C LEU A 204 1.67 8.43 -23.51
N ASP A 205 1.58 8.56 -22.19
CA ASP A 205 0.31 8.75 -21.48
C ASP A 205 -0.36 10.06 -21.85
N ARG A 206 0.42 11.15 -21.99
CA ARG A 206 -0.13 12.44 -22.48
C ARG A 206 -0.69 12.31 -23.90
N LYS A 207 0.01 11.61 -24.81
CA LYS A 207 -0.50 11.34 -26.16
C LYS A 207 -1.79 10.53 -26.12
N ASN A 208 -1.82 9.50 -25.27
CA ASN A 208 -3.00 8.66 -25.10
C ASN A 208 -4.23 9.45 -24.61
N LEU A 209 -4.03 10.33 -23.62
CA LEU A 209 -5.08 11.23 -23.13
C LEU A 209 -5.60 12.17 -24.22
N TYR A 210 -4.69 12.71 -25.05
CA TYR A 210 -5.10 13.55 -26.18
C TYR A 210 -5.98 12.78 -27.18
N PHE A 211 -5.53 11.60 -27.62
CA PHE A 211 -6.30 10.78 -28.56
C PHE A 211 -7.64 10.37 -27.98
N SER A 212 -7.69 9.97 -26.71
CA SER A 212 -8.93 9.62 -26.02
C SER A 212 -9.91 10.80 -26.03
N ARG A 213 -9.46 12.04 -25.72
CA ARG A 213 -10.30 13.24 -25.73
C ARG A 213 -10.90 13.49 -27.09
N VAL A 214 -10.11 13.34 -28.17
CA VAL A 214 -10.59 13.54 -29.54
C VAL A 214 -11.76 12.60 -29.87
N PHE A 215 -11.74 11.36 -29.35
CA PHE A 215 -12.81 10.40 -29.64
C PHE A 215 -14.10 10.62 -28.85
N TYR A 216 -14.04 11.12 -27.61
CA TYR A 216 -15.25 11.20 -26.78
C TYR A 216 -15.80 12.61 -26.58
N LEU A 217 -15.03 13.68 -26.84
CA LEU A 217 -15.52 15.04 -26.68
C LEU A 217 -16.40 15.45 -27.86
N GLN A 218 -17.52 16.07 -27.54
CA GLN A 218 -18.50 16.56 -28.52
C GLN A 218 -17.90 17.54 -29.51
N ASP A 219 -16.96 18.36 -29.10
CA ASP A 219 -16.31 19.39 -29.92
C ASP A 219 -15.63 18.82 -31.17
N TYR A 220 -15.10 17.60 -31.08
CA TYR A 220 -14.42 16.91 -32.18
C TYR A 220 -15.34 15.98 -33.00
N ALA A 221 -16.56 15.69 -32.50
CA ALA A 221 -17.44 14.68 -33.11
C ALA A 221 -17.84 15.03 -34.54
N LYS A 222 -18.04 16.31 -34.84
CA LYS A 222 -18.42 16.79 -36.16
C LYS A 222 -17.26 16.60 -37.18
N GLU A 223 -16.06 16.98 -36.81
CA GLU A 223 -14.88 16.83 -37.67
C GLU A 223 -14.52 15.36 -37.91
N LEU A 224 -14.61 14.52 -36.87
CA LEU A 224 -14.36 13.09 -37.01
C LEU A 224 -15.34 12.39 -37.96
N ARG A 225 -16.58 12.83 -38.01
CA ARG A 225 -17.63 12.23 -38.85
C ARG A 225 -17.64 12.79 -40.31
N LEU A 226 -17.28 14.05 -40.48
CA LEU A 226 -17.33 14.72 -41.78
C LEU A 226 -16.02 14.59 -42.57
N SER A 227 -14.93 14.20 -41.93
CA SER A 227 -13.62 14.04 -42.54
C SER A 227 -13.05 12.65 -42.27
N ARG A 228 -12.02 12.25 -43.02
CA ARG A 228 -11.24 11.02 -42.75
C ARG A 228 -10.24 11.18 -41.57
N ALA A 229 -10.40 12.26 -40.76
CA ALA A 229 -9.52 12.51 -39.62
C ALA A 229 -9.63 11.40 -38.58
N GLY A 230 -10.81 10.77 -38.42
CA GLY A 230 -11.03 9.65 -37.52
C GLY A 230 -10.06 8.48 -37.75
N GLU A 231 -9.92 8.04 -39.01
CA GLU A 231 -9.00 6.96 -39.39
C GLU A 231 -7.52 7.31 -39.10
N MET A 232 -7.15 8.57 -39.34
CA MET A 232 -5.80 9.03 -39.07
C MET A 232 -5.50 9.08 -37.57
N VAL A 233 -6.44 9.55 -36.76
CA VAL A 233 -6.30 9.59 -35.30
C VAL A 233 -6.23 8.17 -34.75
N GLU A 234 -7.06 7.25 -35.21
CA GLU A 234 -7.04 5.84 -34.83
C GLU A 234 -5.69 5.17 -35.14
N ARG A 235 -5.15 5.38 -36.34
CA ARG A 235 -3.80 4.85 -36.69
C ARG A 235 -2.73 5.39 -35.75
N ARG A 236 -2.76 6.68 -35.43
CA ARG A 236 -1.79 7.29 -34.49
C ARG A 236 -2.01 6.78 -33.06
N TYR A 237 -3.24 6.57 -32.65
CA TYR A 237 -3.56 5.95 -31.37
C TYR A 237 -2.98 4.54 -31.28
N ASN A 238 -3.24 3.70 -32.29
CA ASN A 238 -2.71 2.34 -32.37
C ASN A 238 -1.17 2.34 -32.35
N GLN A 239 -0.53 3.23 -33.09
CA GLN A 239 0.92 3.37 -33.06
C GLN A 239 1.42 3.75 -31.66
N ASN A 240 0.75 4.68 -30.98
CA ASN A 240 1.09 5.04 -29.60
C ASN A 240 0.96 3.84 -28.63
N ILE A 241 -0.04 2.96 -28.83
CA ILE A 241 -0.17 1.72 -28.04
C ILE A 241 1.01 0.77 -28.27
N PHE A 242 1.44 0.58 -29.53
CA PHE A 242 2.64 -0.21 -29.83
C PHE A 242 3.90 0.38 -29.18
N ASP A 243 4.07 1.71 -29.27
CA ASP A 243 5.21 2.41 -28.64
C ASP A 243 5.18 2.24 -27.12
N ARG A 244 3.98 2.28 -26.49
CA ARG A 244 3.80 2.02 -25.05
C ARG A 244 4.23 0.62 -24.67
N ILE A 245 3.78 -0.41 -25.40
CA ILE A 245 4.12 -1.80 -25.14
C ILE A 245 5.64 -2.00 -25.29
N LYS A 246 6.23 -1.45 -26.36
CA LYS A 246 7.67 -1.52 -26.59
C LYS A 246 8.47 -0.83 -25.47
N THR A 247 8.01 0.32 -25.01
CA THR A 247 8.67 1.08 -23.94
C THR A 247 8.55 0.40 -22.58
N ILE A 248 7.40 -0.20 -22.25
CA ILE A 248 7.18 -0.84 -20.95
C ILE A 248 7.87 -2.21 -20.81
N SER A 249 7.99 -2.97 -21.93
CA SER A 249 8.49 -4.36 -21.93
C SER A 249 9.84 -4.56 -21.22
N PRO A 250 10.88 -3.74 -21.45
CA PRO A 250 12.16 -3.93 -20.78
C PRO A 250 12.08 -3.68 -19.28
N TYR A 251 11.22 -2.76 -18.83
CA TYR A 251 10.99 -2.52 -17.40
C TYR A 251 10.27 -3.70 -16.73
N LEU A 252 9.25 -4.26 -17.39
CA LEU A 252 8.55 -5.45 -16.88
C LEU A 252 9.50 -6.64 -16.79
N SER A 253 10.35 -6.86 -17.79
CA SER A 253 11.36 -7.93 -17.77
C SER A 253 12.39 -7.77 -16.66
N LYS A 254 12.72 -6.55 -16.26
CA LYS A 254 13.61 -6.28 -15.13
C LYS A 254 12.86 -6.43 -13.80
N GLN A 255 11.62 -5.95 -13.74
CA GLN A 255 10.81 -5.99 -12.53
C GLN A 255 10.50 -7.42 -12.09
N TRP A 256 10.02 -8.30 -12.97
CA TRP A 256 9.66 -9.65 -12.57
C TRP A 256 10.86 -10.43 -11.99
N LYS A 257 12.08 -10.21 -12.54
CA LYS A 257 13.30 -10.81 -11.99
C LYS A 257 13.61 -10.31 -10.59
N LEU A 258 13.47 -8.99 -10.38
CA LEU A 258 13.69 -8.38 -9.06
C LEU A 258 12.65 -8.85 -8.05
N TYR A 259 11.35 -8.92 -8.41
CA TYR A 259 10.31 -9.45 -7.55
C TYR A 259 10.55 -10.93 -7.22
N PHE A 260 10.93 -11.73 -8.20
CA PHE A 260 11.28 -13.13 -7.95
C PHE A 260 12.44 -13.27 -6.95
N CYS A 261 13.51 -12.47 -7.12
CA CYS A 261 14.63 -12.47 -6.18
C CYS A 261 14.24 -11.91 -4.81
N GLN A 262 13.33 -10.96 -4.74
CA GLN A 262 12.89 -10.34 -3.50
C GLN A 262 12.02 -11.29 -2.67
N GLU A 263 10.98 -11.84 -3.28
CA GLU A 263 9.97 -12.61 -2.57
C GLU A 263 10.30 -14.11 -2.50
N SER A 264 10.61 -14.72 -3.65
CA SER A 264 10.68 -16.17 -3.71
C SER A 264 11.93 -16.74 -3.03
N LEU A 265 13.11 -16.17 -3.24
CA LEU A 265 14.34 -16.76 -2.72
C LEU A 265 14.48 -16.62 -1.18
N PRO A 266 14.43 -15.40 -0.59
CA PRO A 266 14.58 -15.26 0.86
C PRO A 266 13.44 -15.91 1.63
N MET A 267 12.20 -15.78 1.15
CA MET A 267 11.01 -16.35 1.78
C MET A 267 11.11 -17.88 1.78
N THR A 268 11.42 -18.49 0.62
CA THR A 268 11.50 -19.95 0.50
C THR A 268 12.67 -20.52 1.29
N LEU A 269 13.87 -19.93 1.20
CA LEU A 269 15.05 -20.51 1.81
C LEU A 269 15.13 -20.25 3.33
N LEU A 270 14.78 -19.04 3.78
CA LEU A 270 14.93 -18.68 5.20
C LEU A 270 13.69 -19.00 6.01
N ILE A 271 12.50 -18.71 5.52
CA ILE A 271 11.27 -18.91 6.28
C ILE A 271 10.72 -20.31 6.05
N TYR A 272 10.35 -20.67 4.81
CA TYR A 272 9.74 -21.97 4.56
C TYR A 272 10.68 -23.14 4.82
N LEU A 273 11.94 -23.04 4.48
CA LEU A 273 12.91 -24.11 4.73
C LEU A 273 13.60 -23.93 6.10
N GLY A 274 14.20 -22.79 6.35
CA GLY A 274 15.05 -22.55 7.55
C GLY A 274 14.26 -22.65 8.86
N ILE A 275 13.17 -21.89 8.99
CA ILE A 275 12.33 -21.92 10.20
C ILE A 275 11.63 -23.27 10.35
N THR A 276 11.13 -23.86 9.24
CA THR A 276 10.49 -25.18 9.30
C THR A 276 11.43 -26.26 9.78
N LEU A 277 12.66 -26.32 9.27
CA LEU A 277 13.66 -27.28 9.71
C LEU A 277 14.07 -27.05 11.17
N LEU A 278 14.34 -25.80 11.55
CA LEU A 278 14.75 -25.48 12.93
C LEU A 278 13.66 -25.83 13.94
N MET A 279 12.45 -25.30 13.73
CA MET A 279 11.34 -25.49 14.65
C MET A 279 10.77 -26.92 14.59
N GLY A 280 10.78 -27.54 13.40
CA GLY A 280 10.44 -28.96 13.25
C GLY A 280 11.39 -29.88 14.01
N TYR A 281 12.70 -29.61 13.95
CA TYR A 281 13.70 -30.36 14.76
C TYR A 281 13.43 -30.13 16.27
N LYS A 282 13.23 -28.88 16.70
CA LYS A 282 12.96 -28.57 18.10
C LYS A 282 11.64 -29.18 18.62
N ALA A 283 10.62 -29.22 17.79
CA ALA A 283 9.32 -29.79 18.18
C ALA A 283 9.30 -31.34 18.19
N LEU A 284 9.93 -31.97 17.18
CA LEU A 284 9.84 -33.41 17.00
C LEU A 284 10.97 -34.18 17.70
N VAL A 285 12.19 -33.65 17.69
CA VAL A 285 13.39 -34.36 18.19
C VAL A 285 13.73 -33.93 19.62
N THR A 286 13.97 -32.66 19.86
CA THR A 286 14.35 -32.18 21.20
C THR A 286 13.16 -31.97 22.14
N LYS A 287 11.94 -31.78 21.58
CA LYS A 287 10.70 -31.51 22.34
C LYS A 287 10.80 -30.25 23.24
N GLU A 288 11.66 -29.30 22.86
CA GLU A 288 11.80 -28.02 23.57
C GLU A 288 10.63 -27.07 23.32
N VAL A 289 9.96 -27.21 22.19
CA VAL A 289 8.82 -26.37 21.77
C VAL A 289 7.64 -27.25 21.42
N THR A 290 6.42 -26.68 21.53
CA THR A 290 5.19 -27.39 21.17
C THR A 290 4.93 -27.33 19.67
N MET A 291 4.02 -28.17 19.17
CA MET A 291 3.52 -28.08 17.78
C MET A 291 2.76 -26.78 17.53
N GLY A 292 2.12 -26.21 18.58
CA GLY A 292 1.51 -24.90 18.52
C GLY A 292 2.53 -23.78 18.37
N ASP A 293 3.68 -23.88 19.06
CA ASP A 293 4.80 -22.96 18.92
C ASP A 293 5.39 -22.98 17.50
N PHE A 294 5.54 -24.16 16.91
CA PHE A 294 5.97 -24.31 15.54
C PHE A 294 5.02 -23.56 14.57
N ALA A 295 3.71 -23.81 14.68
CA ALA A 295 2.71 -23.20 13.82
C ALA A 295 2.65 -21.66 13.99
N ALA A 296 2.68 -21.19 15.24
CA ALA A 296 2.67 -19.75 15.54
C ALA A 296 3.91 -19.03 14.99
N THR A 297 5.11 -19.63 15.17
CA THR A 297 6.36 -19.04 14.69
C THR A 297 6.42 -19.02 13.17
N PHE A 298 5.97 -20.07 12.50
CA PHE A 298 5.93 -20.15 11.04
C PHE A 298 4.97 -19.10 10.44
N ASN A 299 3.73 -19.02 10.93
CA ASN A 299 2.76 -18.04 10.47
C ASN A 299 3.16 -16.60 10.85
N GLY A 300 3.72 -16.41 12.04
CA GLY A 300 4.22 -15.12 12.48
C GLY A 300 5.38 -14.63 11.61
N ALA A 301 6.34 -15.48 11.29
CA ALA A 301 7.49 -15.14 10.47
C ALA A 301 7.08 -14.78 9.02
N THR A 302 6.14 -15.51 8.45
CA THR A 302 5.55 -15.18 7.14
C THR A 302 4.82 -13.83 7.18
N SER A 303 4.02 -13.59 8.21
CA SER A 303 3.28 -12.33 8.38
C SER A 303 4.21 -11.12 8.54
N ILE A 304 5.29 -11.23 9.33
CA ILE A 304 6.27 -10.13 9.44
C ILE A 304 6.92 -9.85 8.09
N SER A 305 7.34 -10.91 7.39
CA SER A 305 8.02 -10.73 6.10
C SER A 305 7.13 -10.08 5.04
N THR A 306 5.84 -10.41 5.02
CA THR A 306 4.87 -9.75 4.12
C THR A 306 4.58 -8.32 4.55
N SER A 307 4.42 -8.04 5.86
CA SER A 307 4.14 -6.70 6.39
C SER A 307 5.27 -5.67 6.15
N VAL A 308 6.52 -6.12 6.02
CA VAL A 308 7.63 -5.22 5.74
C VAL A 308 7.64 -4.72 4.29
N PHE A 309 6.95 -5.41 3.37
CA PHE A 309 6.95 -5.12 1.93
C PHE A 309 5.60 -4.67 1.37
N ALA A 310 4.54 -4.67 2.19
CA ALA A 310 3.27 -4.01 1.87
C ALA A 310 3.44 -2.49 1.93
#